data_2467aa112edcb87294041ae8b006a16f
#
_entry.id   2467aa112edcb87294041ae8b006a16f
#
_cell.length_a   1.000
_cell.length_b   1.000
_cell.length_c   1.000
_cell.angle_alpha   90.00
_cell.angle_beta   90.00
_cell.angle_gamma   90.00
#
_symmetry.space_group_name_H-M   'P 1'
#
loop_
_entity.id
_entity.type
_entity.pdbx_description
1 polymer ?
#
loop_
_entity_poly.entity_id
_entity_poly.type
_entity_poly.pdbx_seq_one_letter_code
_entity_poly.pdbx_strand_id
1 'polypeptide(L)'
;MKELHVDSVFKNFGTKQVLTDIYISCNKGEIVGLLGRNGSGKSTLLKIIFCSLKADLKYVKVGNKIINGLFENRNLIKYLPQESFLPNHLKLKTIINLFCNKKNSSLISENLLIKPLLNRKSKELSGGEKRIFEIFLIIYSNAEYILIDEPFNGISPVFKEEIKRLIQEQSKYKGFIVTDHDHRNIMDIATKTILIYDGGTRVLKDKSELEYWGYVPKKG
;
A
#
# COMPACT_ATOMS: atom_id res chain seq x y z
N MET A 1 -21.13 4.48 5.21
CA MET A 1 -19.76 4.92 4.83
C MET A 1 -19.26 4.05 3.68
N LYS A 2 -18.45 4.58 2.77
CA LYS A 2 -17.81 3.74 1.74
C LYS A 2 -16.69 2.94 2.42
N GLU A 3 -16.69 1.62 2.21
CA GLU A 3 -15.69 0.68 2.72
C GLU A 3 -15.04 -0.01 1.53
N LEU A 4 -13.72 -0.24 1.58
CA LEU A 4 -13.06 -1.24 0.74
C LEU A 4 -13.26 -2.59 1.41
N HIS A 5 -14.04 -3.44 0.76
CA HIS A 5 -14.36 -4.78 1.21
C HIS A 5 -13.75 -5.80 0.24
N VAL A 6 -12.97 -6.69 0.77
CA VAL A 6 -12.27 -7.78 0.06
C VAL A 6 -12.66 -9.08 0.71
N ASP A 7 -13.22 -9.99 -0.05
CA ASP A 7 -13.76 -11.25 0.45
C ASP A 7 -13.53 -12.38 -0.55
N SER A 8 -13.49 -13.59 -0.04
CA SER A 8 -13.40 -14.83 -0.83
C SER A 8 -12.28 -14.79 -1.88
N VAL A 9 -11.08 -14.26 -1.50
CA VAL A 9 -9.97 -14.24 -2.44
C VAL A 9 -9.19 -15.54 -2.37
N PHE A 10 -9.18 -16.27 -3.49
CA PHE A 10 -8.41 -17.49 -3.69
C PHE A 10 -7.38 -17.30 -4.80
N LYS A 11 -6.15 -17.78 -4.57
CA LYS A 11 -5.09 -17.73 -5.58
C LYS A 11 -4.15 -18.92 -5.48
N ASN A 12 -4.04 -19.63 -6.60
CA ASN A 12 -3.07 -20.69 -6.81
C ASN A 12 -2.05 -20.30 -7.89
N PHE A 13 -0.82 -20.74 -7.75
CA PHE A 13 0.21 -20.73 -8.79
C PHE A 13 0.63 -22.18 -9.07
N GLY A 14 0.10 -22.75 -10.14
CA GLY A 14 0.18 -24.19 -10.41
C GLY A 14 -0.47 -24.97 -9.26
N THR A 15 0.27 -25.87 -8.63
CA THR A 15 -0.19 -26.67 -7.49
C THR A 15 -0.06 -25.95 -6.14
N LYS A 16 0.64 -24.80 -6.10
CA LYS A 16 0.87 -24.06 -4.85
C LYS A 16 -0.29 -23.11 -4.56
N GLN A 17 -1.06 -23.40 -3.52
CA GLN A 17 -2.05 -22.48 -2.96
C GLN A 17 -1.34 -21.37 -2.17
N VAL A 18 -1.62 -20.11 -2.49
CA VAL A 18 -0.98 -18.94 -1.88
C VAL A 18 -1.96 -18.14 -1.05
N LEU A 19 -3.21 -17.99 -1.54
CA LEU A 19 -4.27 -17.31 -0.81
C LEU A 19 -5.51 -18.20 -0.77
N THR A 20 -6.12 -18.27 0.43
CA THR A 20 -7.27 -19.12 0.72
C THR A 20 -8.28 -18.34 1.53
N ASP A 21 -9.42 -18.04 0.92
CA ASP A 21 -10.55 -17.39 1.59
C ASP A 21 -10.15 -16.12 2.38
N ILE A 22 -9.44 -15.23 1.69
CA ILE A 22 -8.97 -13.98 2.28
C ILE A 22 -10.14 -13.03 2.51
N TYR A 23 -10.19 -12.47 3.73
CA TYR A 23 -11.10 -11.39 4.10
C TYR A 23 -10.33 -10.18 4.63
N ILE A 24 -10.56 -9.00 4.06
CA ILE A 24 -10.05 -7.71 4.54
C ILE A 24 -11.13 -6.64 4.38
N SER A 25 -11.33 -5.84 5.43
CA SER A 25 -12.11 -4.61 5.35
C SER A 25 -11.24 -3.41 5.74
N CYS A 26 -11.41 -2.31 5.01
CA CYS A 26 -10.73 -1.05 5.29
C CYS A 26 -11.69 0.12 5.07
N ASN A 27 -11.90 0.92 6.10
CA ASN A 27 -12.68 2.15 6.02
C ASN A 27 -11.77 3.36 5.72
N LYS A 28 -12.37 4.46 5.25
CA LYS A 28 -11.67 5.75 5.29
C LYS A 28 -11.39 6.11 6.75
N GLY A 29 -10.19 6.58 7.04
CA GLY A 29 -9.73 6.80 8.40
C GLY A 29 -8.90 5.65 8.95
N GLU A 30 -8.91 4.48 8.32
CA GLU A 30 -8.17 3.32 8.78
C GLU A 30 -6.85 3.14 8.03
N ILE A 31 -5.84 2.67 8.77
CA ILE A 31 -4.58 2.15 8.25
C ILE A 31 -4.52 0.68 8.61
N VAL A 32 -4.80 -0.19 7.65
CA VAL A 32 -4.70 -1.64 7.80
C VAL A 32 -3.26 -2.07 7.57
N GLY A 33 -2.58 -2.50 8.61
CA GLY A 33 -1.27 -3.12 8.54
C GLY A 33 -1.39 -4.59 8.13
N LEU A 34 -0.88 -4.95 6.96
CA LEU A 34 -0.92 -6.32 6.47
C LEU A 34 0.43 -7.00 6.69
N LEU A 35 0.51 -7.87 7.69
CA LEU A 35 1.68 -8.64 8.08
C LEU A 35 1.66 -10.05 7.49
N GLY A 36 2.80 -10.69 7.47
CA GLY A 36 2.98 -12.07 7.00
C GLY A 36 4.43 -12.34 6.62
N ARG A 37 4.87 -13.59 6.74
CA ARG A 37 6.22 -14.01 6.35
C ARG A 37 6.50 -13.73 4.88
N ASN A 38 7.77 -13.72 4.48
CA ASN A 38 8.13 -13.63 3.06
C ASN A 38 7.51 -14.80 2.29
N GLY A 39 6.91 -14.48 1.14
CA GLY A 39 6.19 -15.47 0.34
C GLY A 39 4.78 -15.83 0.82
N SER A 40 4.24 -15.19 1.89
CA SER A 40 2.88 -15.44 2.38
C SER A 40 1.76 -14.92 1.49
N GLY A 41 2.08 -14.17 0.42
CA GLY A 41 1.08 -13.68 -0.52
C GLY A 41 0.66 -12.21 -0.35
N LYS A 42 1.31 -11.40 0.51
CA LYS A 42 0.99 -9.97 0.71
C LYS A 42 0.93 -9.18 -0.60
N SER A 43 2.03 -9.16 -1.36
CA SER A 43 2.10 -8.45 -2.64
C SER A 43 1.14 -9.04 -3.68
N THR A 44 0.93 -10.36 -3.66
CA THR A 44 -0.06 -11.06 -4.50
C THR A 44 -1.46 -10.53 -4.20
N LEU A 45 -1.83 -10.43 -2.93
CA LEU A 45 -3.12 -9.91 -2.50
C LEU A 45 -3.32 -8.45 -2.89
N LEU A 46 -2.33 -7.58 -2.66
CA LEU A 46 -2.41 -6.17 -3.08
C LEU A 46 -2.60 -6.02 -4.59
N LYS A 47 -1.88 -6.81 -5.39
CA LYS A 47 -2.04 -6.85 -6.86
C LYS A 47 -3.43 -7.33 -7.29
N ILE A 48 -4.01 -8.30 -6.59
CA ILE A 48 -5.37 -8.79 -6.85
C ILE A 48 -6.42 -7.73 -6.51
N ILE A 49 -6.30 -7.06 -5.37
CA ILE A 49 -7.20 -5.97 -4.95
C ILE A 49 -7.13 -4.82 -5.96
N PHE A 50 -5.93 -4.46 -6.41
CA PHE A 50 -5.72 -3.44 -7.43
C PHE A 50 -6.17 -3.87 -8.84
N CYS A 51 -6.41 -5.17 -9.07
CA CYS A 51 -6.75 -5.79 -10.36
C CYS A 51 -5.59 -5.84 -11.37
N SER A 52 -4.33 -5.75 -10.95
CA SER A 52 -3.17 -6.01 -11.82
C SER A 52 -2.80 -7.49 -11.90
N LEU A 53 -3.35 -8.34 -11.02
CA LEU A 53 -3.19 -9.78 -11.02
C LEU A 53 -4.57 -10.45 -10.95
N LYS A 54 -4.81 -11.45 -11.79
CA LYS A 54 -6.05 -12.25 -11.78
C LYS A 54 -6.03 -13.22 -10.59
N ALA A 55 -7.11 -13.26 -9.83
CA ALA A 55 -7.40 -14.27 -8.81
C ALA A 55 -8.14 -15.45 -9.45
N ASP A 56 -8.16 -16.60 -8.79
CA ASP A 56 -8.99 -17.73 -9.17
C ASP A 56 -10.44 -17.46 -8.77
N LEU A 57 -10.64 -16.87 -7.58
CA LEU A 57 -11.90 -16.30 -7.11
C LEU A 57 -11.60 -15.02 -6.35
N LYS A 58 -12.46 -14.01 -6.44
CA LYS A 58 -12.43 -12.80 -5.62
C LYS A 58 -13.76 -12.11 -5.57
N TYR A 59 -14.04 -11.47 -4.44
CA TYR A 59 -15.07 -10.45 -4.31
C TYR A 59 -14.44 -9.19 -3.73
N VAL A 60 -14.37 -8.12 -4.53
CA VAL A 60 -13.81 -6.83 -4.13
C VAL A 60 -14.83 -5.74 -4.44
N LYS A 61 -15.17 -4.90 -3.45
CA LYS A 61 -16.06 -3.75 -3.66
C LYS A 61 -15.57 -2.52 -2.92
N VAL A 62 -15.93 -1.35 -3.42
CA VAL A 62 -15.77 -0.06 -2.75
C VAL A 62 -17.15 0.58 -2.62
N GLY A 63 -17.67 0.65 -1.39
CA GLY A 63 -19.08 0.98 -1.15
C GLY A 63 -19.98 -0.01 -1.88
N ASN A 64 -20.81 0.48 -2.79
CA ASN A 64 -21.74 -0.36 -3.58
C ASN A 64 -21.15 -0.80 -4.94
N LYS A 65 -19.93 -0.37 -5.28
CA LYS A 65 -19.33 -0.66 -6.58
C LYS A 65 -18.42 -1.88 -6.51
N ILE A 66 -18.74 -2.92 -7.28
CA ILE A 66 -17.91 -4.12 -7.42
C ILE A 66 -16.73 -3.78 -8.35
N ILE A 67 -15.53 -4.28 -8.00
CA ILE A 67 -14.28 -4.04 -8.69
C ILE A 67 -13.79 -5.34 -9.35
N ASN A 68 -14.14 -5.51 -10.62
CA ASN A 68 -13.75 -6.69 -11.39
C ASN A 68 -12.44 -6.49 -12.15
N GLY A 69 -12.11 -5.24 -12.52
CA GLY A 69 -10.95 -4.90 -13.31
C GLY A 69 -10.45 -3.47 -13.08
N LEU A 70 -9.42 -3.09 -13.84
CA LEU A 70 -8.79 -1.76 -13.73
C LEU A 70 -9.75 -0.62 -14.12
N PHE A 71 -10.73 -0.89 -14.97
CA PHE A 71 -11.70 0.11 -15.38
C PHE A 71 -12.62 0.52 -14.22
N GLU A 72 -13.18 -0.45 -13.49
CA GLU A 72 -14.03 -0.21 -12.32
C GLU A 72 -13.23 0.40 -11.18
N ASN A 73 -11.94 0.03 -11.07
CA ASN A 73 -11.02 0.53 -10.07
C ASN A 73 -10.60 2.00 -10.28
N ARG A 74 -10.81 2.55 -11.46
CA ARG A 74 -10.35 3.90 -11.80
C ARG A 74 -10.72 4.93 -10.74
N ASN A 75 -9.69 5.59 -10.16
CA ASN A 75 -9.80 6.60 -9.09
C ASN A 75 -10.37 6.10 -7.74
N LEU A 76 -10.58 4.80 -7.56
CA LEU A 76 -11.00 4.25 -6.28
C LEU A 76 -9.82 3.74 -5.48
N ILE A 77 -8.95 2.94 -6.10
CA ILE A 77 -7.81 2.32 -5.46
C ILE A 77 -6.54 2.66 -6.25
N LYS A 78 -5.46 3.01 -5.58
CA LYS A 78 -4.11 3.11 -6.14
C LYS A 78 -3.19 2.14 -5.43
N TYR A 79 -2.20 1.65 -6.17
CA TYR A 79 -1.22 0.69 -5.67
C TYR A 79 0.19 1.20 -5.91
N LEU A 80 0.98 1.23 -4.86
CA LEU A 80 2.42 1.45 -4.91
C LEU A 80 3.13 0.10 -4.85
N PRO A 81 3.69 -0.38 -5.97
CA PRO A 81 4.45 -1.63 -6.00
C PRO A 81 5.83 -1.48 -5.35
N GLN A 82 6.50 -2.60 -5.08
CA GLN A 82 7.90 -2.60 -4.62
C GLN A 82 8.84 -2.04 -5.69
N GLU A 83 8.59 -2.37 -6.96
CA GLU A 83 9.38 -1.89 -8.09
C GLU A 83 8.93 -0.51 -8.54
N SER A 84 9.89 0.30 -9.02
CA SER A 84 9.59 1.64 -9.53
C SER A 84 8.76 1.58 -10.80
N PHE A 85 7.74 2.43 -10.86
CA PHE A 85 6.84 2.57 -12.01
C PHE A 85 7.03 3.90 -12.77
N LEU A 86 7.99 4.73 -12.36
CA LEU A 86 8.16 6.06 -12.94
C LEU A 86 8.77 6.02 -14.36
N PRO A 87 8.23 6.79 -15.30
CA PRO A 87 8.84 6.95 -16.63
C PRO A 87 10.23 7.60 -16.52
N ASN A 88 11.27 6.91 -17.00
CA ASN A 88 12.65 7.33 -16.83
C ASN A 88 13.03 8.68 -17.45
N HIS A 89 12.35 9.08 -18.52
CA HIS A 89 12.69 10.26 -19.34
C HIS A 89 11.93 11.52 -18.96
N LEU A 90 10.89 11.42 -18.12
CA LEU A 90 10.07 12.57 -17.72
C LEU A 90 10.64 13.29 -16.51
N LYS A 91 10.48 14.63 -16.48
CA LYS A 91 10.73 15.44 -15.29
C LYS A 91 9.66 15.18 -14.23
N LEU A 92 10.03 15.25 -12.94
CA LEU A 92 9.10 14.98 -11.86
C LEU A 92 7.90 15.94 -11.88
N LYS A 93 8.10 17.21 -12.18
CA LYS A 93 7.00 18.18 -12.35
C LYS A 93 5.97 17.73 -13.39
N THR A 94 6.42 17.16 -14.51
CA THR A 94 5.52 16.62 -15.54
C THR A 94 4.74 15.42 -15.01
N ILE A 95 5.41 14.51 -14.30
CA ILE A 95 4.78 13.32 -13.71
C ILE A 95 3.70 13.73 -12.70
N ILE A 96 3.98 14.69 -11.81
CA ILE A 96 2.99 15.20 -10.84
C ILE A 96 1.73 15.68 -11.55
N ASN A 97 1.88 16.48 -12.60
CA ASN A 97 0.74 17.04 -13.34
C ASN A 97 -0.09 15.99 -14.09
N LEU A 98 0.51 14.83 -14.44
CA LEU A 98 -0.20 13.72 -15.07
C LEU A 98 -0.99 12.88 -14.03
N PHE A 99 -0.50 12.79 -12.80
CA PHE A 99 -1.07 11.90 -11.78
C PHE A 99 -2.01 12.60 -10.80
N CYS A 100 -1.85 13.90 -10.57
CA CYS A 100 -2.54 14.65 -9.54
C CYS A 100 -3.37 15.81 -10.13
N ASN A 101 -4.44 16.19 -9.42
CA ASN A 101 -5.16 17.42 -9.71
C ASN A 101 -4.32 18.65 -9.28
N LYS A 102 -4.73 19.87 -9.69
CA LYS A 102 -4.00 21.11 -9.41
C LYS A 102 -3.68 21.31 -7.92
N LYS A 103 -4.65 21.06 -7.01
CA LYS A 103 -4.47 21.21 -5.57
C LYS A 103 -3.38 20.28 -5.05
N ASN A 104 -3.46 19.00 -5.38
CA ASN A 104 -2.51 17.99 -4.93
C ASN A 104 -1.12 18.18 -5.59
N SER A 105 -1.08 18.62 -6.85
CA SER A 105 0.17 18.99 -7.53
C SER A 105 0.91 20.10 -6.80
N SER A 106 0.22 21.15 -6.35
CA SER A 106 0.83 22.22 -5.55
C SER A 106 1.37 21.70 -4.24
N LEU A 107 0.58 20.90 -3.50
CA LEU A 107 1.02 20.32 -2.22
C LEU A 107 2.30 19.49 -2.35
N ILE A 108 2.40 18.64 -3.39
CA ILE A 108 3.61 17.85 -3.64
C ILE A 108 4.77 18.79 -4.04
N SER A 109 4.52 19.75 -4.92
CA SER A 109 5.58 20.62 -5.46
C SER A 109 6.16 21.58 -4.43
N GLU A 110 5.40 21.93 -3.40
CA GLU A 110 5.84 22.80 -2.29
C GLU A 110 6.50 22.02 -1.16
N ASN A 111 6.38 20.69 -1.14
CA ASN A 111 7.00 19.86 -0.12
C ASN A 111 8.53 19.97 -0.18
N LEU A 112 9.17 20.16 0.98
CA LEU A 112 10.61 20.41 1.09
C LEU A 112 11.48 19.26 0.56
N LEU A 113 11.00 18.03 0.60
CA LEU A 113 11.71 16.85 0.07
C LEU A 113 11.61 16.74 -1.44
N ILE A 114 10.51 17.21 -2.03
CA ILE A 114 10.21 17.04 -3.45
C ILE A 114 10.62 18.27 -4.27
N LYS A 115 10.47 19.46 -3.71
CA LYS A 115 10.75 20.74 -4.38
C LYS A 115 12.14 20.79 -5.07
N PRO A 116 13.25 20.35 -4.45
CA PRO A 116 14.56 20.35 -5.10
C PRO A 116 14.67 19.39 -6.30
N LEU A 117 13.78 18.40 -6.37
CA LEU A 117 13.82 17.32 -7.37
C LEU A 117 12.96 17.60 -8.61
N LEU A 118 12.10 18.61 -8.59
CA LEU A 118 11.04 18.85 -9.58
C LEU A 118 11.53 18.92 -11.03
N ASN A 119 12.70 19.53 -11.25
CA ASN A 119 13.26 19.71 -12.58
C ASN A 119 14.14 18.54 -13.05
N ARG A 120 14.43 17.59 -12.17
CA ARG A 120 15.20 16.37 -12.48
C ARG A 120 14.32 15.35 -13.18
N LYS A 121 14.91 14.53 -14.03
CA LYS A 121 14.27 13.34 -14.61
C LYS A 121 14.30 12.19 -13.61
N SER A 122 13.32 11.31 -13.68
CA SER A 122 13.23 10.18 -12.75
C SER A 122 14.49 9.28 -12.77
N LYS A 123 15.16 9.13 -13.91
CA LYS A 123 16.42 8.37 -14.02
C LYS A 123 17.61 8.98 -13.27
N GLU A 124 17.52 10.28 -12.92
CA GLU A 124 18.60 11.03 -12.25
C GLU A 124 18.48 10.98 -10.71
N LEU A 125 17.42 10.34 -10.21
CA LEU A 125 17.18 10.17 -8.78
C LEU A 125 17.91 8.96 -8.23
N SER A 126 18.39 9.07 -6.99
CA SER A 126 18.76 7.89 -6.19
C SER A 126 17.55 6.99 -5.93
N GLY A 127 17.79 5.73 -5.56
CA GLY A 127 16.71 4.79 -5.23
C GLY A 127 15.78 5.33 -4.13
N GLY A 128 16.36 5.92 -3.08
CA GLY A 128 15.58 6.52 -1.97
C GLY A 128 14.76 7.73 -2.40
N GLU A 129 15.36 8.68 -3.15
CA GLU A 129 14.63 9.84 -3.68
C GLU A 129 13.47 9.41 -4.58
N LYS A 130 13.71 8.41 -5.44
CA LYS A 130 12.68 7.85 -6.32
C LYS A 130 11.53 7.25 -5.52
N ARG A 131 11.84 6.46 -4.49
CA ARG A 131 10.84 5.82 -3.64
C ARG A 131 10.01 6.84 -2.87
N ILE A 132 10.64 7.85 -2.29
CA ILE A 132 9.95 8.96 -1.61
C ILE A 132 8.99 9.66 -2.57
N PHE A 133 9.46 10.00 -3.77
CA PHE A 133 8.63 10.66 -4.77
C PHE A 133 7.41 9.82 -5.18
N GLU A 134 7.59 8.52 -5.40
CA GLU A 134 6.52 7.57 -5.71
C GLU A 134 5.46 7.50 -4.61
N ILE A 135 5.90 7.47 -3.34
CA ILE A 135 5.02 7.47 -2.18
C ILE A 135 4.16 8.74 -2.17
N PHE A 136 4.78 9.92 -2.32
CA PHE A 136 4.05 11.18 -2.38
C PHE A 136 3.04 11.19 -3.53
N LEU A 137 3.46 10.76 -4.72
CA LEU A 137 2.62 10.74 -5.92
C LEU A 137 1.37 9.87 -5.73
N ILE A 138 1.52 8.69 -5.15
CA ILE A 138 0.41 7.75 -4.91
C ILE A 138 -0.49 8.24 -3.78
N ILE A 139 0.07 8.73 -2.67
CA ILE A 139 -0.70 9.20 -1.51
C ILE A 139 -1.53 10.44 -1.88
N TYR A 140 -0.97 11.37 -2.64
CA TYR A 140 -1.69 12.57 -3.10
C TYR A 140 -2.52 12.35 -4.36
N SER A 141 -2.59 11.13 -4.90
CA SER A 141 -3.54 10.80 -5.98
C SER A 141 -4.99 10.99 -5.54
N ASN A 142 -5.92 11.05 -6.49
CA ASN A 142 -7.35 11.22 -6.20
C ASN A 142 -8.06 9.94 -5.72
N ALA A 143 -7.31 8.87 -5.41
CA ALA A 143 -7.90 7.61 -4.95
C ALA A 143 -8.47 7.71 -3.53
N GLU A 144 -9.48 6.90 -3.26
CA GLU A 144 -10.12 6.76 -1.94
C GLU A 144 -9.35 5.79 -1.04
N TYR A 145 -8.69 4.80 -1.64
CA TYR A 145 -7.89 3.77 -0.96
C TYR A 145 -6.50 3.66 -1.58
N ILE A 146 -5.51 3.48 -0.73
CA ILE A 146 -4.10 3.38 -1.11
C ILE A 146 -3.55 2.05 -0.60
N LEU A 147 -3.03 1.26 -1.52
CA LEU A 147 -2.31 0.02 -1.22
C LEU A 147 -0.81 0.29 -1.37
N ILE A 148 -0.03 0.02 -0.34
CA ILE A 148 1.41 0.30 -0.33
C ILE A 148 2.19 -0.97 0.02
N ASP A 149 3.04 -1.38 -0.91
CA ASP A 149 3.86 -2.58 -0.77
C ASP A 149 5.29 -2.19 -0.38
N GLU A 150 5.65 -2.46 0.88
CA GLU A 150 6.97 -2.21 1.47
C GLU A 150 7.49 -0.78 1.26
N PRO A 151 6.80 0.26 1.78
CA PRO A 151 7.20 1.65 1.57
C PRO A 151 8.55 2.02 2.20
N PHE A 152 8.95 1.32 3.26
CA PHE A 152 10.12 1.70 4.07
C PHE A 152 11.42 1.01 3.63
N ASN A 153 11.36 0.15 2.61
CA ASN A 153 12.53 -0.55 2.11
C ASN A 153 13.50 0.41 1.39
N GLY A 154 14.80 0.34 1.75
CA GLY A 154 15.84 1.17 1.14
C GLY A 154 15.77 2.67 1.47
N ILE A 155 14.97 3.06 2.48
CA ILE A 155 14.80 4.45 2.91
C ILE A 155 15.51 4.69 4.24
N SER A 156 16.15 5.86 4.39
CA SER A 156 16.82 6.24 5.63
C SER A 156 15.81 6.43 6.79
N PRO A 157 16.23 6.23 8.06
CA PRO A 157 15.34 6.35 9.20
C PRO A 157 14.57 7.67 9.27
N VAL A 158 15.23 8.79 8.97
CA VAL A 158 14.59 10.13 8.98
C VAL A 158 13.43 10.20 8.00
N PHE A 159 13.60 9.68 6.79
CA PHE A 159 12.53 9.67 5.79
C PHE A 159 11.44 8.66 6.09
N LYS A 160 11.74 7.56 6.81
CA LYS A 160 10.71 6.63 7.28
C LYS A 160 9.70 7.32 8.19
N GLU A 161 10.16 8.13 9.14
CA GLU A 161 9.27 8.87 10.04
C GLU A 161 8.41 9.91 9.29
N GLU A 162 8.98 10.59 8.30
CA GLU A 162 8.20 11.52 7.46
C GLU A 162 7.11 10.79 6.65
N ILE A 163 7.41 9.61 6.11
CA ILE A 163 6.42 8.78 5.39
C ILE A 163 5.33 8.27 6.33
N LYS A 164 5.70 7.81 7.53
CA LYS A 164 4.73 7.40 8.57
C LYS A 164 3.77 8.54 8.88
N ARG A 165 4.31 9.74 9.14
CA ARG A 165 3.52 10.94 9.40
C ARG A 165 2.59 11.27 8.23
N LEU A 166 3.10 11.24 7.00
CA LEU A 166 2.30 11.49 5.80
C LEU A 166 1.13 10.50 5.67
N ILE A 167 1.36 9.20 5.89
CA ILE A 167 0.31 8.17 5.86
C ILE A 167 -0.74 8.47 6.93
N GLN A 168 -0.34 8.78 8.16
CA GLN A 168 -1.25 9.10 9.27
C GLN A 168 -2.05 10.38 9.01
N GLU A 169 -1.46 11.42 8.46
CA GLU A 169 -2.17 12.66 8.10
C GLU A 169 -3.20 12.41 7.00
N GLN A 170 -2.82 11.67 5.96
CA GLN A 170 -3.70 11.41 4.82
C GLN A 170 -4.75 10.32 5.10
N SER A 171 -4.57 9.50 6.13
CA SER A 171 -5.57 8.52 6.54
C SER A 171 -6.89 9.16 6.96
N LYS A 172 -6.87 10.41 7.43
CA LYS A 172 -8.09 11.19 7.74
C LYS A 172 -9.05 11.30 6.55
N TYR A 173 -8.54 11.16 5.34
CA TYR A 173 -9.30 11.34 4.09
C TYR A 173 -9.42 10.05 3.26
N LYS A 174 -8.56 9.06 3.52
CA LYS A 174 -8.40 7.84 2.72
C LYS A 174 -8.29 6.62 3.62
N GLY A 175 -8.54 5.43 3.05
CA GLY A 175 -8.15 4.16 3.67
C GLY A 175 -6.80 3.70 3.14
N PHE A 176 -6.01 3.05 3.99
CA PHE A 176 -4.70 2.52 3.64
C PHE A 176 -4.60 1.03 3.94
N ILE A 177 -3.97 0.26 3.04
CA ILE A 177 -3.47 -1.08 3.34
C ILE A 177 -1.97 -1.05 3.08
N VAL A 178 -1.17 -1.26 4.12
CA VAL A 178 0.29 -1.11 4.08
C VAL A 178 0.96 -2.42 4.50
N THR A 179 1.94 -2.87 3.73
CA THR A 179 2.79 -4.02 4.06
C THR A 179 4.23 -3.57 4.34
N ASP A 180 4.92 -4.27 5.20
CA ASP A 180 6.38 -4.15 5.37
C ASP A 180 6.92 -5.46 5.97
N HIS A 181 8.23 -5.73 5.78
CA HIS A 181 8.86 -6.88 6.46
C HIS A 181 9.26 -6.54 7.88
N ASP A 182 9.52 -5.27 8.18
CA ASP A 182 9.71 -4.84 9.55
C ASP A 182 8.34 -4.49 10.15
N HIS A 183 7.77 -5.45 10.88
CA HIS A 183 6.48 -5.29 11.55
C HIS A 183 6.41 -4.05 12.45
N ARG A 184 7.55 -3.59 12.99
CA ARG A 184 7.61 -2.39 13.85
C ARG A 184 7.13 -1.17 13.09
N ASN A 185 7.57 -0.97 11.84
CA ASN A 185 7.12 0.13 10.99
C ASN A 185 5.59 0.12 10.81
N ILE A 186 5.00 -1.06 10.64
CA ILE A 186 3.56 -1.22 10.48
C ILE A 186 2.83 -0.94 11.79
N MET A 187 3.30 -1.53 12.89
CA MET A 187 2.66 -1.39 14.19
C MET A 187 2.67 0.04 14.74
N ASP A 188 3.61 0.87 14.28
CA ASP A 188 3.70 2.28 14.66
C ASP A 188 2.57 3.13 14.04
N ILE A 189 2.01 2.73 12.90
CA ILE A 189 1.03 3.53 12.16
C ILE A 189 -0.33 2.87 11.99
N ALA A 190 -0.41 1.54 12.10
CA ALA A 190 -1.65 0.80 11.83
C ALA A 190 -2.70 1.04 12.91
N THR A 191 -3.94 1.29 12.47
CA THR A 191 -5.13 1.32 13.33
C THR A 191 -5.75 -0.05 13.48
N LYS A 192 -5.45 -0.96 12.54
CA LYS A 192 -5.90 -2.35 12.50
C LYS A 192 -4.80 -3.21 11.88
N THR A 193 -4.49 -4.34 12.47
CA THR A 193 -3.45 -5.24 11.96
C THR A 193 -4.05 -6.58 11.56
N ILE A 194 -3.67 -7.05 10.38
CA ILE A 194 -4.08 -8.35 9.82
C ILE A 194 -2.84 -9.15 9.48
N LEU A 195 -2.80 -10.39 9.93
CA LEU A 195 -1.73 -11.35 9.61
C LEU A 195 -2.21 -12.31 8.52
N ILE A 196 -1.44 -12.44 7.44
CA ILE A 196 -1.57 -13.57 6.52
C ILE A 196 -0.78 -14.75 7.10
N TYR A 197 -1.51 -15.79 7.44
CA TYR A 197 -0.97 -17.01 8.00
C TYR A 197 -1.62 -18.23 7.33
N ASP A 198 -0.80 -19.13 6.83
CA ASP A 198 -1.25 -20.34 6.13
C ASP A 198 -2.30 -20.08 5.03
N GLY A 199 -2.04 -19.07 4.22
CA GLY A 199 -2.92 -18.65 3.12
C GLY A 199 -4.16 -17.87 3.53
N GLY A 200 -4.58 -17.87 4.79
CA GLY A 200 -5.73 -17.15 5.32
C GLY A 200 -5.39 -15.85 6.05
N THR A 201 -6.40 -15.11 6.49
CA THR A 201 -6.23 -13.86 7.26
C THR A 201 -6.64 -14.02 8.71
N ARG A 202 -5.94 -13.34 9.62
CA ARG A 202 -6.24 -13.24 11.05
C ARG A 202 -6.12 -11.78 11.48
N VAL A 203 -7.19 -11.23 12.05
CA VAL A 203 -7.15 -9.91 12.68
C VAL A 203 -6.45 -10.05 14.02
N LEU A 204 -5.37 -9.29 14.23
CA LEU A 204 -4.64 -9.30 15.50
C LEU A 204 -5.25 -8.27 16.45
N LYS A 205 -5.48 -8.67 17.70
CA LYS A 205 -5.99 -7.81 18.77
C LYS A 205 -4.86 -6.96 19.37
N ASP A 206 -3.70 -7.56 19.54
CA ASP A 206 -2.52 -6.90 20.10
C ASP A 206 -1.20 -7.50 19.59
N LYS A 207 -0.07 -6.93 20.05
CA LYS A 207 1.27 -7.35 19.63
C LYS A 207 1.66 -8.73 20.12
N SER A 208 1.09 -9.23 21.22
CA SER A 208 1.43 -10.54 21.78
C SER A 208 0.98 -11.69 20.87
N GLU A 209 -0.07 -11.46 20.08
CA GLU A 209 -0.52 -12.45 19.11
C GLU A 209 0.49 -12.72 17.99
N LEU A 210 1.43 -11.80 17.73
CA LEU A 210 2.54 -12.05 16.78
C LEU A 210 3.46 -13.18 17.26
N GLU A 211 3.70 -13.27 18.58
CA GLU A 211 4.46 -14.37 19.18
C GLU A 211 3.65 -15.68 19.19
N TYR A 212 2.35 -15.59 19.49
CA TYR A 212 1.45 -16.73 19.47
C TYR A 212 1.39 -17.40 18.08
N TRP A 213 1.26 -16.61 17.02
CA TRP A 213 1.26 -17.10 15.64
C TRP A 213 2.67 -17.39 15.08
N GLY A 214 3.72 -17.28 15.91
CA GLY A 214 5.09 -17.55 15.50
C GLY A 214 5.63 -16.60 14.42
N TYR A 215 5.04 -15.40 14.31
CA TYR A 215 5.51 -14.37 13.37
C TYR A 215 6.80 -13.72 13.87
N VAL A 216 6.90 -13.48 15.18
CA VAL A 216 8.12 -13.05 15.86
C VAL A 216 8.57 -14.13 16.87
N PRO A 217 9.90 -14.24 17.18
CA PRO A 217 10.38 -15.15 18.21
C PRO A 217 9.72 -14.84 19.55
N LYS A 218 9.41 -15.88 20.32
CA LYS A 218 8.99 -15.70 21.72
C LYS A 218 10.12 -15.02 22.49
N LYS A 219 9.78 -13.96 23.22
CA LYS A 219 10.71 -13.43 24.22
C LYS A 219 10.86 -14.49 25.32
N GLY A 220 12.08 -15.06 25.44
CA GLY A 220 12.45 -15.95 26.55
C GLY A 220 12.43 -15.19 27.87
#